data_c93d6d6d93f1e8f81b2d84176bcfcf02
#
_entry.id   c93d6d6d93f1e8f81b2d84176bcfcf02
#
_cell.length_a   1.000
_cell.length_b   1.000
_cell.length_c   1.000
_cell.angle_alpha   90.00
_cell.angle_beta   90.00
_cell.angle_gamma   90.00
#
_symmetry.space_group_name_H-M   'P 1'
#
loop_
_entity.id
_entity.type
_entity.pdbx_description
1 polymer ?
#
loop_
_entity_poly.entity_id
_entity_poly.type
_entity_poly.pdbx_seq_one_letter_code
_entity_poly.pdbx_strand_id
1 'polypeptide(L)'
;MNRRRFVKLSTMAALANPIKGMVSSKSIKRSNPSKGHIAVIGAGAFGGWTAFHLLNRGYKITLLDAWGPGNSRASSGGDSRVIRGIYGPDKIYVDLVARSFKLWKRYQKQWHQSLYFPTGALWFFQIDDTYAKRSLPIVNQAGLKAEKLSKAEIKKRYPQINLSGLKSFYYEHEAGYLPARHCCQVVLENFVKNGGD
;
A
#
# COMPACT_ATOMS: atom_id res chain seq x y z
N MET A 1 -13.91 17.93 27.47
CA MET A 1 -15.08 18.15 26.57
C MET A 1 -15.74 16.79 26.34
N ASN A 2 -17.05 16.63 26.65
CA ASN A 2 -17.72 15.33 26.69
C ASN A 2 -18.09 14.88 25.25
N ARG A 3 -17.91 13.61 24.90
CA ARG A 3 -18.18 13.02 23.56
C ARG A 3 -19.57 13.37 22.99
N ARG A 4 -20.58 13.44 23.85
CA ARG A 4 -21.96 13.84 23.46
C ARG A 4 -22.07 15.30 23.00
N ARG A 5 -21.20 16.18 23.47
CA ARG A 5 -21.17 17.60 23.10
C ARG A 5 -20.48 17.83 21.75
N PHE A 6 -19.50 16.99 21.42
CA PHE A 6 -18.80 17.01 20.13
C PHE A 6 -19.74 16.62 18.98
N VAL A 7 -20.53 15.54 19.16
CA VAL A 7 -21.49 15.09 18.14
C VAL A 7 -22.60 16.14 17.88
N LYS A 8 -23.07 16.85 18.91
CA LYS A 8 -24.06 17.93 18.73
C LYS A 8 -23.51 19.17 18.03
N LEU A 9 -22.21 19.49 18.22
CA LEU A 9 -21.57 20.64 17.55
C LEU A 9 -21.26 20.32 16.07
N SER A 10 -20.94 19.08 15.74
CA SER A 10 -20.71 18.66 14.34
C SER A 10 -21.99 18.69 13.50
N THR A 11 -23.15 18.40 14.10
CA THR A 11 -24.46 18.45 13.41
C THR A 11 -24.96 19.88 13.18
N MET A 12 -24.54 20.85 14.00
CA MET A 12 -24.93 22.25 13.79
C MET A 12 -24.08 23.01 12.77
N ALA A 13 -22.82 22.58 12.56
CA ALA A 13 -21.94 23.20 11.55
C ALA A 13 -22.30 22.81 10.10
N ALA A 14 -23.09 21.76 9.90
CA ALA A 14 -23.52 21.30 8.58
C ALA A 14 -24.71 22.07 7.97
N LEU A 15 -25.32 23.01 8.71
CA LEU A 15 -26.52 23.75 8.28
C LEU A 15 -26.27 25.17 7.78
N ALA A 16 -25.06 25.64 7.70
CA ALA A 16 -24.74 26.99 7.24
C ALA A 16 -23.77 26.96 6.05
N ASN A 17 -24.25 26.71 4.85
CA ASN A 17 -23.98 27.37 3.57
C ASN A 17 -24.40 26.50 2.39
N PRO A 18 -25.37 26.89 1.58
CA PRO A 18 -25.66 26.23 0.32
C PRO A 18 -24.72 26.79 -0.76
N ILE A 19 -23.58 26.12 -1.00
CA ILE A 19 -22.81 26.33 -2.23
C ILE A 19 -23.59 25.65 -3.36
N LYS A 20 -24.38 26.47 -4.13
CA LYS A 20 -24.90 26.05 -5.43
C LYS A 20 -23.74 25.90 -6.43
N GLY A 21 -23.10 24.76 -6.43
CA GLY A 21 -22.27 24.30 -7.53
C GLY A 21 -23.07 23.30 -8.35
N MET A 22 -23.42 23.65 -9.58
CA MET A 22 -24.00 22.72 -10.57
C MET A 22 -23.03 21.56 -10.78
N VAL A 23 -23.19 20.45 -10.07
CA VAL A 23 -22.60 19.18 -10.44
C VAL A 23 -23.58 18.51 -11.38
N SER A 24 -23.25 18.52 -12.68
CA SER A 24 -23.92 17.72 -13.70
C SER A 24 -23.89 16.25 -13.26
N SER A 25 -25.01 15.73 -12.80
CA SER A 25 -25.18 14.33 -12.44
C SER A 25 -25.19 13.47 -13.70
N LYS A 26 -24.01 13.08 -14.21
CA LYS A 26 -23.94 11.87 -15.01
C LYS A 26 -24.41 10.71 -14.12
N SER A 27 -25.58 10.15 -14.43
CA SER A 27 -26.15 9.01 -13.72
C SER A 27 -25.15 7.86 -13.75
N ILE A 28 -24.43 7.65 -12.65
CA ILE A 28 -23.69 6.44 -12.41
C ILE A 28 -24.75 5.33 -12.33
N LYS A 29 -24.75 4.40 -13.29
CA LYS A 29 -25.56 3.19 -13.22
C LYS A 29 -25.23 2.50 -11.90
N ARG A 30 -26.06 2.69 -10.87
CA ARG A 30 -26.00 1.89 -9.64
C ARG A 30 -26.24 0.45 -10.04
N SER A 31 -25.19 -0.36 -10.10
CA SER A 31 -25.32 -1.80 -10.13
C SER A 31 -26.12 -2.19 -8.87
N ASN A 32 -27.22 -2.92 -9.06
CA ASN A 32 -28.07 -3.41 -7.98
C ASN A 32 -27.17 -4.22 -7.01
N PRO A 33 -26.98 -3.83 -5.74
CA PRO A 33 -26.10 -4.54 -4.84
C PRO A 33 -26.73 -5.86 -4.44
N SER A 34 -26.44 -6.91 -5.22
CA SER A 34 -26.96 -8.26 -4.96
C SER A 34 -26.27 -8.96 -3.77
N LYS A 35 -25.21 -8.37 -3.19
CA LYS A 35 -24.31 -9.08 -2.28
C LYS A 35 -24.24 -8.58 -0.85
N GLY A 36 -25.06 -7.61 -0.45
CA GLY A 36 -25.08 -7.09 0.92
C GLY A 36 -24.26 -5.82 1.14
N HIS A 37 -24.32 -5.28 2.37
CA HIS A 37 -23.68 -4.05 2.81
C HIS A 37 -22.62 -4.37 3.87
N ILE A 38 -21.40 -3.89 3.70
CA ILE A 38 -20.25 -4.14 4.58
C ILE A 38 -19.68 -2.80 5.05
N ALA A 39 -19.51 -2.66 6.35
CA ALA A 39 -18.74 -1.57 6.94
C ALA A 39 -17.29 -2.00 7.12
N VAL A 40 -16.35 -1.18 6.63
CA VAL A 40 -14.92 -1.36 6.82
C VAL A 40 -14.41 -0.25 7.72
N ILE A 41 -13.71 -0.59 8.80
CA ILE A 41 -13.18 0.38 9.77
C ILE A 41 -11.68 0.54 9.57
N GLY A 42 -11.26 1.76 9.26
CA GLY A 42 -9.87 2.14 9.01
C GLY A 42 -9.55 2.28 7.50
N ALA A 43 -9.12 3.46 7.07
CA ALA A 43 -8.72 3.78 5.69
C ALA A 43 -7.20 3.71 5.46
N GLY A 44 -6.48 2.90 6.25
CA GLY A 44 -5.09 2.57 6.01
C GLY A 44 -4.93 1.58 4.85
N ALA A 45 -3.72 1.04 4.65
CA ALA A 45 -3.41 0.12 3.56
C ALA A 45 -4.36 -1.09 3.51
N PHE A 46 -4.63 -1.73 4.65
CA PHE A 46 -5.52 -2.90 4.69
C PHE A 46 -6.98 -2.55 4.42
N GLY A 47 -7.53 -1.58 5.17
CA GLY A 47 -8.95 -1.24 5.06
C GLY A 47 -9.28 -0.58 3.72
N GLY A 48 -8.46 0.35 3.24
CA GLY A 48 -8.66 1.00 1.95
C GLY A 48 -8.69 -0.01 0.79
N TRP A 49 -7.70 -0.90 0.70
CA TRP A 49 -7.69 -1.95 -0.33
C TRP A 49 -8.83 -2.97 -0.16
N THR A 50 -9.18 -3.33 1.08
CA THR A 50 -10.32 -4.23 1.34
C THR A 50 -11.61 -3.61 0.84
N ALA A 51 -11.88 -2.36 1.20
CA ALA A 51 -13.07 -1.61 0.76
C ALA A 51 -13.12 -1.51 -0.76
N PHE A 52 -12.01 -1.10 -1.41
CA PHE A 52 -11.91 -0.99 -2.86
C PHE A 52 -12.18 -2.32 -3.58
N HIS A 53 -11.60 -3.43 -3.12
CA HIS A 53 -11.78 -4.72 -3.76
C HIS A 53 -13.17 -5.33 -3.51
N LEU A 54 -13.76 -5.12 -2.34
CA LEU A 54 -15.12 -5.58 -2.05
C LEU A 54 -16.15 -4.78 -2.87
N LEU A 55 -15.98 -3.46 -3.00
CA LEU A 55 -16.80 -2.62 -3.87
C LEU A 55 -16.76 -3.12 -5.32
N ASN A 56 -15.58 -3.40 -5.84
CA ASN A 56 -15.41 -3.93 -7.20
C ASN A 56 -15.98 -5.36 -7.40
N ARG A 57 -16.29 -6.07 -6.30
CA ARG A 57 -16.99 -7.34 -6.31
C ARG A 57 -18.52 -7.20 -6.19
N GLY A 58 -19.05 -5.97 -6.15
CA GLY A 58 -20.48 -5.67 -6.13
C GLY A 58 -21.12 -5.60 -4.74
N TYR A 59 -20.32 -5.49 -3.67
CA TYR A 59 -20.85 -5.17 -2.33
C TYR A 59 -21.10 -3.67 -2.21
N LYS A 60 -22.10 -3.28 -1.42
CA LYS A 60 -22.22 -1.92 -0.93
C LYS A 60 -21.23 -1.74 0.22
N ILE A 61 -20.36 -0.74 0.17
CA ILE A 61 -19.31 -0.54 1.17
C ILE A 61 -19.41 0.85 1.77
N THR A 62 -19.42 0.92 3.10
CA THR A 62 -19.16 2.13 3.89
C THR A 62 -17.80 2.00 4.54
N LEU A 63 -16.86 2.90 4.23
CA LEU A 63 -15.52 2.95 4.80
C LEU A 63 -15.44 4.06 5.84
N LEU A 64 -15.15 3.69 7.08
CA LEU A 64 -15.11 4.59 8.23
C LEU A 64 -13.67 4.80 8.70
N ASP A 65 -13.24 6.03 8.82
CA ASP A 65 -11.93 6.37 9.43
C ASP A 65 -12.04 7.65 10.24
N ALA A 66 -11.35 7.71 11.38
CA ALA A 66 -11.43 8.85 12.29
C ALA A 66 -10.55 10.03 11.86
N TRP A 67 -9.51 9.79 11.07
CA TRP A 67 -8.46 10.78 10.74
C TRP A 67 -8.10 10.81 9.25
N GLY A 68 -8.74 9.99 8.44
CA GLY A 68 -8.51 9.89 7.00
C GLY A 68 -7.36 8.94 6.59
N PRO A 69 -7.20 8.71 5.29
CA PRO A 69 -6.27 7.73 4.75
C PRO A 69 -4.82 8.15 4.97
N GLY A 70 -3.99 7.20 5.39
CA GLY A 70 -2.56 7.42 5.59
C GLY A 70 -2.23 8.46 6.65
N ASN A 71 -3.10 8.64 7.66
CA ASN A 71 -2.85 9.55 8.78
C ASN A 71 -1.64 9.11 9.62
N SER A 72 -1.05 10.03 10.39
CA SER A 72 0.18 9.80 11.16
C SER A 72 0.04 8.76 12.28
N ARG A 73 -1.17 8.34 12.64
CA ARG A 73 -1.45 7.32 13.66
C ARG A 73 -1.55 5.92 13.07
N ALA A 74 -1.64 5.81 11.74
CA ALA A 74 -1.68 4.53 11.03
C ALA A 74 -0.27 4.07 10.65
N SER A 75 -0.08 2.74 10.51
CA SER A 75 1.18 2.17 10.00
C SER A 75 1.56 2.69 8.61
N SER A 76 0.57 3.14 7.83
CA SER A 76 0.76 3.76 6.51
C SER A 76 0.95 5.28 6.56
N GLY A 77 1.12 5.88 7.75
CA GLY A 77 1.17 7.32 7.95
C GLY A 77 2.51 7.99 7.63
N GLY A 78 3.54 7.23 7.28
CA GLY A 78 4.84 7.78 6.86
C GLY A 78 4.85 8.19 5.40
N ASP A 79 5.91 8.90 4.99
CA ASP A 79 6.06 9.34 3.60
C ASP A 79 6.32 8.16 2.66
N SER A 80 7.10 7.17 3.10
CA SER A 80 7.39 5.97 2.31
C SER A 80 7.30 4.69 3.11
N ARG A 81 7.09 3.57 2.41
CA ARG A 81 7.22 2.21 2.92
C ARG A 81 7.95 1.34 1.91
N VAL A 82 8.89 0.55 2.41
CA VAL A 82 9.59 -0.43 1.59
C VAL A 82 8.61 -1.55 1.20
N ILE A 83 8.63 -1.90 -0.09
CA ILE A 83 8.01 -3.12 -0.60
C ILE A 83 9.14 -4.04 -1.08
N ARG A 84 9.13 -5.30 -0.66
CA ARG A 84 10.25 -6.23 -0.82
C ARG A 84 9.77 -7.67 -0.90
N GLY A 85 10.57 -8.57 -1.47
CA GLY A 85 10.25 -9.99 -1.64
C GLY A 85 10.91 -10.92 -0.63
N ILE A 86 12.02 -10.51 0.00
CA ILE A 86 12.72 -11.36 0.98
C ILE A 86 11.93 -11.39 2.30
N TYR A 87 11.30 -12.56 2.58
CA TYR A 87 10.51 -12.85 3.80
C TYR A 87 10.95 -14.16 4.48
N GLY A 88 12.23 -14.50 4.41
CA GLY A 88 12.75 -15.74 5.00
C GLY A 88 12.11 -16.98 4.36
N PRO A 89 11.77 -18.01 5.17
CA PRO A 89 11.15 -19.24 4.68
C PRO A 89 9.65 -19.13 4.41
N ASP A 90 9.04 -17.98 4.68
CA ASP A 90 7.58 -17.80 4.71
C ASP A 90 7.02 -17.55 3.30
N LYS A 91 6.85 -18.62 2.56
CA LYS A 91 6.35 -18.60 1.16
C LYS A 91 5.08 -17.76 0.97
N ILE A 92 4.14 -17.80 1.93
CA ILE A 92 2.90 -17.06 1.82
C ILE A 92 3.11 -15.55 1.66
N TYR A 93 4.07 -14.97 2.39
CA TYR A 93 4.38 -13.53 2.27
C TYR A 93 5.08 -13.23 0.96
N VAL A 94 5.93 -14.12 0.46
CA VAL A 94 6.57 -13.97 -0.86
C VAL A 94 5.53 -13.99 -1.97
N ASP A 95 4.57 -14.93 -1.93
CA ASP A 95 3.48 -15.01 -2.91
C ASP A 95 2.59 -13.76 -2.87
N LEU A 96 2.25 -13.28 -1.67
CA LEU A 96 1.45 -12.06 -1.48
C LEU A 96 2.15 -10.83 -2.05
N VAL A 97 3.44 -10.67 -1.80
CA VAL A 97 4.18 -9.52 -2.32
C VAL A 97 4.43 -9.61 -3.83
N ALA A 98 4.69 -10.80 -4.37
CA ALA A 98 4.79 -11.01 -5.82
C ALA A 98 3.50 -10.59 -6.54
N ARG A 99 2.34 -10.92 -5.96
CA ARG A 99 1.05 -10.42 -6.42
C ARG A 99 0.91 -8.91 -6.25
N SER A 100 1.38 -8.37 -5.13
CA SER A 100 1.30 -6.93 -4.85
C SER A 100 2.11 -6.11 -5.86
N PHE A 101 3.31 -6.54 -6.26
CA PHE A 101 4.08 -5.87 -7.32
C PHE A 101 3.30 -5.76 -8.63
N LYS A 102 2.62 -6.86 -9.03
CA LYS A 102 1.78 -6.87 -10.25
C LYS A 102 0.58 -5.91 -10.12
N LEU A 103 -0.04 -5.87 -8.95
CA LEU A 103 -1.18 -5.00 -8.68
C LEU A 103 -0.76 -3.52 -8.65
N TRP A 104 0.36 -3.17 -8.00
CA TRP A 104 0.88 -1.81 -7.99
C TRP A 104 1.22 -1.32 -9.39
N LYS A 105 1.93 -2.13 -10.21
CA LYS A 105 2.22 -1.81 -11.63
C LYS A 105 0.94 -1.61 -12.45
N ARG A 106 -0.09 -2.42 -12.21
CA ARG A 106 -1.38 -2.29 -12.88
C ARG A 106 -2.12 -1.02 -12.47
N TYR A 107 -2.28 -0.78 -11.16
CA TYR A 107 -3.07 0.35 -10.66
C TYR A 107 -2.41 1.69 -10.91
N GLN A 108 -1.10 1.83 -10.77
CA GLN A 108 -0.42 3.08 -11.12
C GLN A 108 -0.63 3.45 -12.61
N LYS A 109 -0.63 2.46 -13.51
CA LYS A 109 -0.95 2.68 -14.92
C LYS A 109 -2.42 3.06 -15.12
N GLN A 110 -3.33 2.34 -14.48
CA GLN A 110 -4.78 2.56 -14.59
C GLN A 110 -5.22 3.92 -14.03
N TRP A 111 -4.60 4.36 -12.95
CA TRP A 111 -4.94 5.60 -12.26
C TRP A 111 -4.09 6.78 -12.69
N HIS A 112 -3.09 6.57 -13.56
CA HIS A 112 -2.14 7.59 -14.00
C HIS A 112 -1.43 8.28 -12.84
N GLN A 113 -1.01 7.47 -11.82
CA GLN A 113 -0.35 7.92 -10.61
C GLN A 113 0.97 7.17 -10.41
N SER A 114 2.00 7.86 -9.90
CA SER A 114 3.27 7.24 -9.52
C SER A 114 3.18 6.68 -8.09
N LEU A 115 2.90 5.39 -7.96
CA LEU A 115 2.62 4.74 -6.68
C LEU A 115 3.69 3.71 -6.27
N TYR A 116 4.48 3.21 -7.20
CA TYR A 116 5.50 2.21 -6.96
C TYR A 116 6.78 2.57 -7.68
N PHE A 117 7.86 2.66 -6.91
CA PHE A 117 9.20 3.03 -7.37
C PHE A 117 10.14 1.83 -7.16
N PRO A 118 10.47 1.06 -8.23
CA PRO A 118 11.33 -0.11 -8.17
C PRO A 118 12.81 0.31 -8.12
N THR A 119 13.24 0.81 -6.99
CA THR A 119 14.63 1.25 -6.77
C THR A 119 15.58 0.11 -6.47
N GLY A 120 15.05 -1.10 -6.27
CA GLY A 120 15.75 -2.22 -5.70
C GLY A 120 15.85 -2.13 -4.17
N ALA A 121 16.32 -3.21 -3.56
CA ALA A 121 16.67 -3.22 -2.14
C ALA A 121 17.97 -4.00 -1.91
N LEU A 122 18.88 -3.39 -1.15
CA LEU A 122 20.11 -4.02 -0.70
C LEU A 122 19.92 -4.53 0.74
N TRP A 123 20.37 -5.75 0.96
CA TRP A 123 20.39 -6.39 2.27
C TRP A 123 21.82 -6.63 2.69
N PHE A 124 22.12 -6.30 3.93
CA PHE A 124 23.45 -6.45 4.53
C PHE A 124 23.35 -7.29 5.80
N PHE A 125 24.23 -8.28 5.92
CA PHE A 125 24.29 -9.14 7.09
C PHE A 125 25.71 -9.14 7.67
N GLN A 126 25.79 -8.96 8.97
CA GLN A 126 27.07 -8.99 9.71
C GLN A 126 27.45 -10.39 10.15
N ILE A 127 26.50 -11.21 10.59
CA ILE A 127 26.74 -12.51 11.21
C ILE A 127 26.01 -13.61 10.44
N ASP A 128 24.67 -13.61 10.47
CA ASP A 128 23.83 -14.67 9.91
C ASP A 128 22.94 -14.14 8.79
N ASP A 129 23.02 -14.77 7.64
CA ASP A 129 22.25 -14.46 6.44
C ASP A 129 21.20 -15.55 6.11
N THR A 130 20.94 -16.46 7.05
CA THR A 130 20.00 -17.59 6.88
C THR A 130 18.62 -17.11 6.42
N TYR A 131 18.16 -15.95 6.93
CA TYR A 131 16.89 -15.34 6.52
C TYR A 131 16.83 -15.08 5.02
N ALA A 132 17.86 -14.44 4.45
CA ALA A 132 17.91 -14.17 3.02
C ALA A 132 18.17 -15.45 2.22
N LYS A 133 19.09 -16.33 2.67
CA LYS A 133 19.37 -17.60 1.99
C LYS A 133 18.14 -18.47 1.81
N ARG A 134 17.30 -18.59 2.86
CA ARG A 134 16.05 -19.36 2.79
C ARG A 134 15.01 -18.71 1.90
N SER A 135 15.03 -17.39 1.78
CA SER A 135 14.08 -16.66 0.95
C SER A 135 14.39 -16.74 -0.55
N LEU A 136 15.66 -16.76 -0.95
CA LEU A 136 16.06 -16.67 -2.36
C LEU A 136 15.37 -17.68 -3.28
N PRO A 137 15.35 -18.99 -2.99
CA PRO A 137 14.70 -19.96 -3.88
C PRO A 137 13.20 -19.69 -3.99
N ILE A 138 12.54 -19.26 -2.91
CA ILE A 138 11.11 -18.97 -2.87
C ILE A 138 10.80 -17.71 -3.69
N VAL A 139 11.62 -16.67 -3.54
CA VAL A 139 11.51 -15.40 -4.28
C VAL A 139 11.65 -15.65 -5.77
N ASN A 140 12.69 -16.40 -6.18
CA ASN A 140 12.93 -16.73 -7.58
C ASN A 140 11.82 -17.63 -8.16
N GLN A 141 11.31 -18.60 -7.40
CA GLN A 141 10.16 -19.42 -7.79
C GLN A 141 8.88 -18.61 -7.97
N ALA A 142 8.70 -17.55 -7.18
CA ALA A 142 7.56 -16.62 -7.32
C ALA A 142 7.68 -15.66 -8.53
N GLY A 143 8.77 -15.79 -9.32
CA GLY A 143 9.04 -14.97 -10.50
C GLY A 143 9.56 -13.57 -10.19
N LEU A 144 10.12 -13.39 -8.99
CA LEU A 144 10.86 -12.19 -8.60
C LEU A 144 12.35 -12.47 -8.75
N LYS A 145 13.16 -11.41 -8.95
CA LYS A 145 14.59 -11.57 -9.09
C LYS A 145 15.32 -11.07 -7.84
N ALA A 146 15.95 -12.02 -7.13
CA ALA A 146 16.85 -11.71 -6.04
C ALA A 146 18.17 -12.48 -6.23
N GLU A 147 19.29 -11.86 -5.90
CA GLU A 147 20.63 -12.42 -6.08
C GLU A 147 21.53 -12.13 -4.88
N LYS A 148 22.49 -13.01 -4.64
CA LYS A 148 23.59 -12.76 -3.71
C LYS A 148 24.68 -12.02 -4.47
N LEU A 149 25.22 -10.95 -3.89
CA LEU A 149 26.30 -10.17 -4.45
C LEU A 149 27.60 -10.40 -3.68
N SER A 150 28.73 -10.33 -4.39
CA SER A 150 30.06 -10.30 -3.78
C SER A 150 30.36 -8.91 -3.21
N LYS A 151 31.29 -8.85 -2.26
CA LYS A 151 31.78 -7.59 -1.70
C LYS A 151 32.38 -6.66 -2.78
N ALA A 152 33.03 -7.25 -3.79
CA ALA A 152 33.62 -6.51 -4.92
C ALA A 152 32.54 -5.86 -5.79
N GLU A 153 31.44 -6.57 -6.08
CA GLU A 153 30.30 -6.04 -6.83
C GLU A 153 29.61 -4.90 -6.09
N ILE A 154 29.39 -5.04 -4.77
CA ILE A 154 28.83 -3.95 -3.97
C ILE A 154 29.75 -2.74 -4.00
N LYS A 155 31.06 -2.91 -3.78
CA LYS A 155 32.01 -1.80 -3.81
C LYS A 155 32.05 -1.09 -5.16
N LYS A 156 31.90 -1.84 -6.26
CA LYS A 156 31.84 -1.29 -7.62
C LYS A 156 30.53 -0.54 -7.88
N ARG A 157 29.38 -1.09 -7.49
CA ARG A 157 28.06 -0.49 -7.75
C ARG A 157 27.74 0.67 -6.79
N TYR A 158 28.22 0.58 -5.54
CA TYR A 158 27.89 1.50 -4.44
C TYR A 158 29.15 1.88 -3.64
N PRO A 159 30.11 2.59 -4.23
CA PRO A 159 31.41 2.90 -3.61
C PRO A 159 31.29 3.71 -2.31
N GLN A 160 30.18 4.43 -2.12
CA GLN A 160 29.88 5.25 -0.94
C GLN A 160 29.52 4.41 0.31
N ILE A 161 29.23 3.10 0.15
CA ILE A 161 28.82 2.27 1.28
C ILE A 161 30.05 1.72 2.01
N ASN A 162 30.13 1.93 3.31
CA ASN A 162 31.13 1.29 4.14
C ASN A 162 30.76 -0.18 4.39
N LEU A 163 31.61 -1.09 3.92
CA LEU A 163 31.42 -2.53 4.00
C LEU A 163 32.19 -3.19 5.17
N SER A 164 32.71 -2.40 6.09
CA SER A 164 33.41 -2.91 7.28
C SER A 164 32.43 -3.73 8.14
N GLY A 165 32.87 -4.89 8.62
CA GLY A 165 32.04 -5.79 9.43
C GLY A 165 30.89 -6.51 8.70
N LEU A 166 30.63 -6.20 7.42
CA LEU A 166 29.58 -6.84 6.64
C LEU A 166 30.12 -8.10 5.92
N LYS A 167 29.37 -9.21 6.00
CA LYS A 167 29.77 -10.52 5.47
C LYS A 167 28.98 -10.96 4.24
N SER A 168 27.69 -10.62 4.16
CA SER A 168 26.82 -11.09 3.08
C SER A 168 25.95 -9.98 2.55
N PHE A 169 25.68 -10.04 1.25
CA PHE A 169 24.97 -9.00 0.50
C PHE A 169 23.97 -9.64 -0.44
N TYR A 170 22.76 -9.11 -0.46
CA TYR A 170 21.71 -9.56 -1.38
C TYR A 170 21.07 -8.34 -2.02
N TYR A 171 20.59 -8.51 -3.25
CA TYR A 171 19.89 -7.47 -4.00
C TYR A 171 18.57 -8.01 -4.55
N GLU A 172 17.51 -7.28 -4.30
CA GLU A 172 16.20 -7.54 -4.88
C GLU A 172 15.93 -6.50 -5.97
N HIS A 173 15.63 -6.95 -7.18
CA HIS A 173 15.44 -6.06 -8.32
C HIS A 173 14.07 -5.37 -8.34
N GLU A 174 12.99 -6.11 -8.00
CA GLU A 174 11.65 -5.57 -7.96
C GLU A 174 11.31 -4.83 -6.67
N ALA A 175 12.14 -4.96 -5.63
CA ALA A 175 11.93 -4.22 -4.41
C ALA A 175 12.06 -2.71 -4.63
N GLY A 176 11.55 -1.92 -3.70
CA GLY A 176 11.59 -0.49 -3.79
C GLY A 176 10.74 0.17 -2.71
N TYR A 177 10.12 1.28 -3.05
CA TYR A 177 9.26 1.95 -2.08
C TYR A 177 7.92 2.40 -2.69
N LEU A 178 6.97 2.62 -1.79
CA LEU A 178 5.67 3.21 -2.07
C LEU A 178 5.59 4.52 -1.28
N PRO A 179 5.13 5.64 -1.87
CA PRO A 179 4.74 6.85 -1.13
C PRO A 179 3.48 6.53 -0.31
N ALA A 180 3.66 6.00 0.89
CA ALA A 180 2.62 5.27 1.63
C ALA A 180 1.36 6.07 1.89
N ARG A 181 1.51 7.32 2.36
CA ARG A 181 0.39 8.24 2.58
C ARG A 181 -0.37 8.53 1.28
N HIS A 182 0.36 8.89 0.24
CA HIS A 182 -0.20 9.16 -1.09
C HIS A 182 -0.91 7.92 -1.66
N CYS A 183 -0.32 6.74 -1.51
CA CYS A 183 -0.95 5.49 -1.93
C CYS A 183 -2.32 5.27 -1.25
N CYS A 184 -2.41 5.49 0.07
CA CYS A 184 -3.69 5.37 0.79
C CYS A 184 -4.72 6.40 0.29
N GLN A 185 -4.31 7.64 0.02
CA GLN A 185 -5.17 8.69 -0.52
C GLN A 185 -5.71 8.31 -1.89
N VAL A 186 -4.85 7.89 -2.82
CA VAL A 186 -5.26 7.48 -4.17
C VAL A 186 -6.19 6.28 -4.16
N VAL A 187 -5.97 5.31 -3.27
CA VAL A 187 -6.88 4.16 -3.09
C VAL A 187 -8.26 4.63 -2.64
N LEU A 188 -8.32 5.53 -1.65
CA LEU A 188 -9.59 6.11 -1.18
C LEU A 188 -10.30 6.91 -2.29
N GLU A 189 -9.59 7.77 -3.00
CA GLU A 189 -10.15 8.56 -4.11
C GLU A 189 -10.81 7.67 -5.16
N ASN A 190 -10.12 6.57 -5.53
CA ASN A 190 -10.67 5.61 -6.49
C ASN A 190 -11.81 4.77 -5.91
N PHE A 191 -11.81 4.49 -4.60
CA PHE A 191 -12.93 3.87 -3.92
C PHE A 191 -14.19 4.75 -3.99
N VAL A 192 -14.08 6.03 -3.63
CA VAL A 192 -15.18 7.00 -3.70
C VAL A 192 -15.65 7.22 -5.15
N LYS A 193 -14.70 7.39 -6.10
CA LYS A 193 -15.01 7.53 -7.53
C LYS A 193 -15.81 6.35 -8.11
N ASN A 194 -15.61 5.15 -7.58
CA ASN A 194 -16.33 3.95 -7.99
C ASN A 194 -17.68 3.75 -7.24
N GLY A 195 -18.08 4.70 -6.39
CA GLY A 195 -19.38 4.68 -5.69
C GLY A 195 -19.32 4.08 -4.28
N GLY A 196 -18.15 4.00 -3.68
CA GLY A 196 -17.96 3.71 -2.25
C GLY A 196 -18.35 4.91 -1.38
N ASP A 197 -18.79 4.63 -0.16
CA ASP A 197 -19.25 5.61 0.83
C ASP A 197 -18.32 5.59 2.05
#